data_2e7b38af463674c03d4b879387616e44
#
_entry.id   2e7b38af463674c03d4b879387616e44
#
_cell.length_a   1.000
_cell.length_b   1.000
_cell.length_c   1.000
_cell.angle_alpha   90.00
_cell.angle_beta   90.00
_cell.angle_gamma   90.00
#
_symmetry.space_group_name_H-M   'P 1'
#
loop_
_entity.id
_entity.type
_entity.pdbx_description
1 polymer ?
#
loop_
_entity_poly.entity_id
_entity_poly.type
_entity_poly.pdbx_seq_one_letter_code
_entity_poly.pdbx_strand_id
1 'polypeptide(L)' 'LEAFDRWSSSQQVEFVENLLRRMCHFQHGHINNFLKPMLQRDFISSLPSKFIQTLLNNLKSMINV' A
#
# COMPACT_ATOMS: atom_id res chain seq x y z
N LEU A 1 -16.45 9.30 6.21
CA LEU A 1 -15.50 10.24 6.79
C LEU A 1 -15.40 11.52 5.96
N GLU A 2 -16.49 12.28 5.92
CA GLU A 2 -16.57 13.48 5.08
C GLU A 2 -15.51 14.52 5.42
N ALA A 3 -15.22 14.73 6.69
CA ALA A 3 -14.22 15.71 7.11
C ALA A 3 -12.83 15.30 6.62
N PHE A 4 -12.48 14.03 6.80
CA PHE A 4 -11.20 13.47 6.36
C PHE A 4 -11.03 13.63 4.85
N ASP A 5 -12.08 13.38 4.08
CA ASP A 5 -12.03 13.46 2.61
C ASP A 5 -11.75 14.88 2.12
N ARG A 6 -12.06 15.89 2.93
CA ARG A 6 -11.85 17.30 2.59
C ARG A 6 -10.46 17.81 2.97
N TRP A 7 -9.72 17.05 3.78
CA TRP A 7 -8.39 17.45 4.21
C TRP A 7 -7.39 17.34 3.06
N SER A 8 -6.30 18.10 3.17
CA SER A 8 -5.18 17.94 2.25
C SER A 8 -4.53 16.57 2.42
N SER A 9 -3.78 16.16 1.43
CA SER A 9 -3.03 14.90 1.48
C SER A 9 -2.12 14.84 2.71
N SER A 10 -1.41 15.93 2.99
CA SER A 10 -0.52 16.00 4.16
C SER A 10 -1.27 15.84 5.47
N GLN A 11 -2.44 16.46 5.58
CA GLN A 11 -3.25 16.37 6.80
C GLN A 11 -3.78 14.95 6.99
N GLN A 12 -4.19 14.30 5.91
CA GLN A 12 -4.69 12.94 5.96
C GLN A 12 -3.59 11.97 6.43
N VAL A 13 -2.40 12.10 5.87
CA VAL A 13 -1.26 11.27 6.27
C VAL A 13 -0.89 11.50 7.72
N GLU A 14 -0.80 12.77 8.13
CA GLU A 14 -0.46 13.11 9.52
C GLU A 14 -1.47 12.54 10.51
N PHE A 15 -2.73 12.58 10.17
CA PHE A 15 -3.78 12.00 11.02
C PHE A 15 -3.58 10.50 11.20
N VAL A 16 -3.32 9.79 10.12
CA VAL A 16 -3.10 8.34 10.16
C VAL A 16 -1.82 8.01 10.95
N GLU A 17 -0.76 8.79 10.75
CA GLU A 17 0.49 8.60 11.49
C GLU A 17 0.27 8.76 12.99
N ASN A 18 -0.52 9.75 13.40
CA ASN A 18 -0.83 9.96 14.80
C ASN A 18 -1.64 8.81 15.39
N LEU A 19 -2.57 8.26 14.63
CA LEU A 19 -3.31 7.08 15.06
C LEU A 19 -2.38 5.88 15.25
N LEU A 20 -1.48 5.67 14.30
CA LEU A 20 -0.53 4.55 14.35
C LEU A 20 0.40 4.65 15.56
N ARG A 21 0.80 5.87 15.94
CA ARG A 21 1.65 6.08 17.12
C ARG A 21 0.97 5.67 18.42
N ARG A 22 -0.36 5.67 18.44
CA ARG A 22 -1.15 5.27 19.63
C ARG A 22 -1.41 3.78 19.69
N MET A 23 -1.07 3.05 18.64
CA MET A 23 -1.32 1.62 18.55
C MET A 23 -0.10 0.82 19.01
N CYS A 24 -0.34 -0.43 19.42
CA CYS A 24 0.74 -1.33 19.83
C CYS A 24 1.34 -2.06 18.62
N HIS A 25 2.45 -2.76 18.87
CA HIS A 25 3.17 -3.45 17.79
C HIS A 25 2.34 -4.55 17.12
N PHE A 26 1.43 -5.21 17.83
CA PHE A 26 0.54 -6.19 17.23
C PHE A 26 -0.39 -5.54 16.20
N GLN A 27 -0.93 -4.38 16.56
CA GLN A 27 -1.78 -3.63 15.66
C GLN A 27 -1.01 -3.11 14.45
N HIS A 28 0.25 -2.67 14.67
CA HIS A 28 1.12 -2.25 13.57
C HIS A 28 1.36 -3.39 12.58
N GLY A 29 1.59 -4.59 13.08
CA GLY A 29 1.77 -5.77 12.23
C GLY A 29 0.53 -6.08 11.41
N HIS A 30 -0.64 -5.97 12.03
CA HIS A 30 -1.91 -6.20 11.35
C HIS A 30 -2.14 -5.17 10.24
N ILE A 31 -1.87 -3.90 10.52
CA ILE A 31 -2.01 -2.82 9.53
C ILE A 31 -1.00 -3.00 8.40
N ASN A 32 0.23 -3.41 8.72
CA ASN A 32 1.24 -3.69 7.72
C ASN A 32 0.78 -4.76 6.74
N ASN A 33 0.16 -5.83 7.24
CA ASN A 33 -0.37 -6.90 6.39
C ASN A 33 -1.50 -6.42 5.50
N PHE A 34 -2.30 -5.48 5.98
CA PHE A 34 -3.36 -4.85 5.18
C PHE A 34 -2.78 -3.92 4.11
N LEU A 35 -1.79 -3.13 4.48
CA LEU A 35 -1.21 -2.09 3.62
C LEU A 35 -0.29 -2.65 2.55
N LYS A 36 0.41 -3.74 2.85
CA LYS A 36 1.44 -4.32 1.98
C LYS A 36 0.94 -4.62 0.55
N PRO A 37 -0.23 -5.28 0.37
CA PRO A 37 -0.74 -5.51 -1.00
C PRO A 37 -1.04 -4.20 -1.74
N MET A 38 -1.50 -3.18 -1.03
CA MET A 38 -1.77 -1.87 -1.63
C MET A 38 -0.49 -1.22 -2.13
N LEU A 39 0.57 -1.27 -1.33
CA LEU A 39 1.86 -0.70 -1.71
C LEU A 39 2.43 -1.42 -2.93
N GLN A 40 2.30 -2.74 -2.99
CA GLN A 40 2.77 -3.51 -4.14
C GLN A 40 2.00 -3.16 -5.41
N ARG A 41 0.68 -3.06 -5.30
CA ARG A 41 -0.18 -2.67 -6.41
C ARG A 41 0.17 -1.27 -6.90
N ASP A 42 0.34 -0.33 -5.98
CA ASP A 42 0.63 1.06 -6.31
C ASP A 42 2.00 1.19 -6.98
N PHE A 43 2.97 0.43 -6.50
CA PHE A 43 4.30 0.38 -7.11
C PHE A 43 4.22 -0.12 -8.56
N ILE A 44 3.52 -1.24 -8.77
CA ILE A 44 3.36 -1.83 -10.11
C ILE A 44 2.64 -0.84 -11.04
N SER A 45 1.59 -0.18 -10.53
CA SER A 45 0.81 0.77 -11.34
C SER A 45 1.61 1.99 -11.75
N SER A 46 2.67 2.33 -11.02
CA SER A 46 3.53 3.46 -11.34
C SER A 46 4.61 3.14 -12.38
N LEU A 47 4.79 1.86 -12.70
CA LEU A 47 5.80 1.43 -13.65
C LEU A 47 5.31 1.58 -15.10
N PRO A 48 6.23 1.82 -16.06
CA PRO A 48 5.85 1.77 -17.48
C PRO A 48 5.28 0.41 -17.86
N SER A 49 4.37 0.40 -18.83
CA SER A 49 3.64 -0.82 -19.22
C SER A 49 4.55 -2.00 -19.55
N LYS A 50 5.68 -1.75 -20.19
CA LYS A 50 6.61 -2.82 -20.55
C LYS A 50 7.20 -3.53 -19.34
N PHE A 51 7.45 -2.78 -18.26
CA PHE A 51 7.97 -3.37 -17.02
C PHE A 51 6.88 -4.16 -16.30
N ILE A 52 5.65 -3.67 -16.33
CA ILE A 52 4.51 -4.38 -15.76
C ILE A 52 4.33 -5.73 -16.44
N GLN A 53 4.42 -5.76 -17.77
CA GLN A 53 4.27 -6.99 -18.54
C GLN A 53 5.37 -7.99 -18.20
N THR A 54 6.62 -7.50 -18.08
CA THR A 54 7.76 -8.33 -17.70
C THR A 54 7.58 -8.95 -16.31
N LEU A 55 7.13 -8.13 -15.35
CA LEU A 55 6.89 -8.61 -13.98
C LEU A 55 5.79 -9.65 -13.94
N LEU A 56 4.70 -9.43 -14.69
CA LEU A 56 3.61 -10.39 -14.76
C LEU A 56 4.05 -11.72 -15.35
N ASN A 57 4.89 -11.67 -16.39
CA ASN A 57 5.42 -12.89 -17.01
C ASN A 57 6.31 -13.65 -16.03
N ASN A 58 7.15 -12.96 -15.28
CA ASN A 58 8.00 -13.57 -14.28
C ASN A 58 7.19 -14.21 -13.16
N LEU A 59 6.13 -13.54 -12.71
CA LEU A 59 5.25 -14.07 -11.67
C LEU A 59 4.52 -15.32 -12.15
N LYS A 60 4.08 -15.34 -13.40
CA LYS A 60 3.44 -16.52 -13.99
C LYS A 60 4.40 -17.70 -14.04
N SER A 61 5.67 -17.47 -14.38
CA SER A 61 6.69 -18.51 -14.36
C SER A 61 6.90 -19.09 -12.99
N MET A 62 6.86 -18.25 -11.95
CA MET A 62 7.00 -18.68 -10.57
C MET A 62 5.80 -19.48 -10.08
N ILE A 63 4.61 -19.09 -10.51
CA ILE A 63 3.36 -19.76 -10.09
C ILE A 63 3.23 -21.13 -10.76
N ASN A 64 3.70 -21.27 -11.98
CA ASN A 64 3.56 -22.50 -12.77
C ASN A 64 4.62 -23.56 -12.45
N VAL A 65 5.47 -23.28 -11.50
CA VAL A 65 6.44 -24.25 -10.98
C VAL A 65 5.87 -24.97 -9.77
#